data_0d3c6c84dd9ff6166199aa0ce0156c5b
#
_entry.id   0d3c6c84dd9ff6166199aa0ce0156c5b
#
_cell.length_a   1.000
_cell.length_b   1.000
_cell.length_c   1.000
_cell.angle_alpha   90.00
_cell.angle_beta   90.00
_cell.angle_gamma   90.00
#
_symmetry.space_group_name_H-M   'P 1'
#
loop_
_entity.id
_entity.type
_entity.pdbx_description
1 polymer ?
#
loop_
_entity_poly.entity_id
_entity_poly.type
_entity_poly.pdbx_seq_one_letter_code
_entity_poly.pdbx_strand_id
1 'polypeptide(L)'
;MSRGRKLKSKIYEIEIESLSHEGRGISHSDNKVIFTRGALPGEKVIASRTLSRAKFEEADVVEIIESSPDRVEAKCAVYGICGGCSFQHLSSENQIIAKQSWLQSAFIGQAKTEPKNWLEPMQVQSWGYRRRARLGVRYVAKK
;
A
#
# COMPACT_ATOMS: atom_id res chain seq x y z
N MET A 1 -14.26 29.32 4.70
CA MET A 1 -12.88 28.91 4.24
C MET A 1 -12.12 28.36 5.45
N SER A 2 -12.09 27.05 5.61
CA SER A 2 -11.37 26.40 6.72
C SER A 2 -9.86 26.45 6.43
N ARG A 3 -9.12 27.20 7.24
CA ARG A 3 -7.65 27.19 7.21
C ARG A 3 -7.18 25.80 7.64
N GLY A 4 -6.72 24.99 6.69
CA GLY A 4 -6.12 23.72 6.96
C GLY A 4 -4.96 23.89 7.95
N ARG A 5 -5.12 23.34 9.14
CA ARG A 5 -4.07 23.27 10.16
C ARG A 5 -2.89 22.53 9.51
N LYS A 6 -1.75 23.23 9.27
CA LYS A 6 -0.51 22.53 8.88
C LYS A 6 -0.22 21.47 9.93
N LEU A 7 -0.39 20.20 9.59
CA LEU A 7 0.05 19.12 10.46
C LEU A 7 1.56 19.29 10.67
N LYS A 8 2.02 19.33 11.93
CA LYS A 8 3.44 19.17 12.21
C LYS A 8 3.86 17.83 11.63
N SER A 9 4.87 17.80 10.76
CA SER A 9 5.43 16.56 10.24
C SER A 9 5.93 15.72 11.40
N LYS A 10 5.32 14.56 11.63
CA LYS A 10 5.81 13.56 12.59
C LYS A 10 6.55 12.53 11.76
N ILE A 11 7.76 12.24 12.16
CA ILE A 11 8.60 11.19 11.57
C ILE A 11 8.49 9.97 12.46
N TYR A 12 8.37 8.81 11.85
CA TYR A 12 8.34 7.51 12.50
C TYR A 12 9.52 6.69 12.04
N GLU A 13 10.13 5.96 12.96
CA GLU A 13 10.92 4.78 12.68
C GLU A 13 10.05 3.60 13.07
N ILE A 14 9.61 2.81 12.10
CA ILE A 14 8.62 1.75 12.30
C ILE A 14 8.97 0.50 11.50
N GLU A 15 8.60 -0.63 12.06
CA GLU A 15 8.61 -1.92 11.40
C GLU A 15 7.22 -2.21 10.81
N ILE A 16 7.18 -2.73 9.60
CA ILE A 16 5.94 -3.01 8.89
C ILE A 16 5.52 -4.45 9.15
N GLU A 17 4.37 -4.61 9.77
CA GLU A 17 3.83 -5.89 10.22
C GLU A 17 3.09 -6.66 9.12
N SER A 18 2.33 -5.93 8.29
CA SER A 18 1.48 -6.54 7.25
C SER A 18 1.15 -5.55 6.14
N LEU A 19 0.36 -6.00 5.14
CA LEU A 19 -0.16 -5.15 4.06
C LEU A 19 -1.67 -4.97 4.15
N SER A 20 -2.12 -3.75 3.89
CA SER A 20 -3.54 -3.47 3.62
C SER A 20 -3.93 -3.95 2.21
N HIS A 21 -5.24 -4.06 1.96
CA HIS A 21 -5.78 -4.38 0.63
C HIS A 21 -5.43 -3.33 -0.44
N GLU A 22 -5.07 -2.13 -0.04
CA GLU A 22 -4.62 -1.05 -0.93
C GLU A 22 -3.11 -1.09 -1.20
N GLY A 23 -2.38 -2.03 -0.59
CA GLY A 23 -0.92 -2.16 -0.73
C GLY A 23 -0.12 -1.17 0.11
N ARG A 24 -0.70 -0.70 1.21
CA ARG A 24 0.01 0.11 2.21
C ARG A 24 0.51 -0.79 3.31
N GLY A 25 1.75 -0.58 3.76
CA GLY A 25 2.27 -1.24 4.94
C GLY A 25 1.47 -0.84 6.18
N ILE A 26 1.23 -1.80 7.06
CA ILE A 26 0.52 -1.61 8.32
C ILE A 26 1.50 -1.76 9.46
N SER A 27 1.49 -0.81 10.38
CA SER A 27 2.19 -0.85 11.66
C SER A 27 1.33 -0.23 12.75
N HIS A 28 1.70 -0.40 14.00
CA HIS A 28 1.01 0.17 15.15
C HIS A 28 1.95 1.05 15.97
N SER A 29 1.48 2.25 16.35
CA SER A 29 2.17 3.14 17.28
C SER A 29 1.16 4.00 18.02
N ASP A 30 1.41 4.24 19.31
CA ASP A 30 0.59 5.12 20.16
C ASP A 30 -0.92 4.78 20.11
N ASN A 31 -1.28 3.49 20.12
CA ASN A 31 -2.66 2.97 19.99
C ASN A 31 -3.35 3.34 18.66
N LYS A 32 -2.59 3.68 17.63
CA LYS A 32 -3.11 3.94 16.28
C LYS A 32 -2.52 3.00 15.26
N VAL A 33 -3.30 2.70 14.25
CA VAL A 33 -2.82 2.04 13.03
C VAL A 33 -2.14 3.09 12.16
N ILE A 34 -0.96 2.77 11.64
CA ILE A 34 -0.26 3.61 10.66
C ILE A 34 -0.26 2.88 9.31
N PHE A 35 -0.86 3.53 8.31
CA PHE A 35 -0.84 3.05 6.92
C PHE A 35 0.28 3.74 6.17
N THR A 36 1.33 3.00 5.83
CA THR A 36 2.54 3.55 5.22
C THR A 36 2.60 3.20 3.73
N ARG A 37 2.54 4.21 2.88
CA ARG A 37 2.67 4.03 1.43
C ARG A 37 4.10 3.73 1.04
N GLY A 38 4.28 2.71 0.18
CA GLY A 38 5.58 2.34 -0.36
C GLY A 38 6.39 1.40 0.52
N ALA A 39 5.82 0.92 1.64
CA ALA A 39 6.47 -0.02 2.55
C ALA A 39 5.91 -1.44 2.39
N LEU A 40 6.75 -2.44 2.66
CA LEU A 40 6.43 -3.86 2.61
C LEU A 40 6.58 -4.52 3.98
N PRO A 41 5.88 -5.64 4.24
CA PRO A 41 6.04 -6.40 5.48
C PRO A 41 7.48 -6.83 5.73
N GLY A 42 7.90 -6.78 6.99
CA GLY A 42 9.26 -7.09 7.43
C GLY A 42 10.28 -5.99 7.15
N GLU A 43 9.86 -4.85 6.59
CA GLU A 43 10.75 -3.70 6.42
C GLU A 43 10.78 -2.83 7.67
N LYS A 44 11.96 -2.28 7.94
CA LYS A 44 12.14 -1.18 8.87
C LYS A 44 12.35 0.10 8.10
N VAL A 45 11.48 1.08 8.33
CA VAL A 45 11.43 2.29 7.51
C VAL A 45 11.36 3.57 8.36
N ILE A 46 11.89 4.65 7.80
CA ILE A 46 11.58 6.01 8.22
C ILE A 46 10.41 6.50 7.38
N ALA A 47 9.33 6.88 8.04
CA ALA A 47 8.11 7.34 7.37
C ALA A 47 7.68 8.72 7.87
N SER A 48 7.20 9.55 6.96
CA SER A 48 6.69 10.89 7.25
C SER A 48 5.17 10.90 7.23
N ARG A 49 4.56 11.36 8.32
CA ARG A 49 3.10 11.46 8.42
C ARG A 49 2.52 12.45 7.44
N THR A 50 1.52 11.99 6.68
CA THR A 50 0.75 12.79 5.73
C THR A 50 -0.65 13.14 6.21
N LEU A 51 -1.27 12.22 7.00
CA LEU A 51 -2.60 12.42 7.56
C LEU A 51 -2.67 11.89 9.00
N SER A 52 -3.46 12.55 9.85
CA SER A 52 -3.78 12.06 11.20
C SER A 52 -5.29 12.09 11.45
N ARG A 53 -5.82 10.96 11.93
CA ARG A 53 -7.19 10.77 12.36
C ARG A 53 -7.21 10.23 13.80
N ALA A 54 -8.39 10.14 14.39
CA ALA A 54 -8.55 9.65 15.76
C ALA A 54 -7.98 8.22 15.96
N LYS A 55 -8.27 7.32 15.00
CA LYS A 55 -7.93 5.89 15.10
C LYS A 55 -6.76 5.44 14.24
N PHE A 56 -6.37 6.22 13.23
CA PHE A 56 -5.31 5.87 12.30
C PHE A 56 -4.53 7.09 11.81
N GLU A 57 -3.36 6.84 11.29
CA GLU A 57 -2.53 7.81 10.60
C GLU A 57 -2.08 7.27 9.24
N GLU A 58 -1.78 8.17 8.31
CA GLU A 58 -1.18 7.82 7.03
C GLU A 58 0.23 8.42 6.97
N ALA A 59 1.13 7.68 6.38
CA ALA A 59 2.52 8.09 6.21
C ALA A 59 3.06 7.66 4.84
N ASP A 60 4.07 8.35 4.37
CA ASP A 60 4.84 7.97 3.19
C ASP A 60 6.25 7.58 3.62
N VAL A 61 6.81 6.52 3.02
CA VAL A 61 8.20 6.14 3.22
C VAL A 61 9.12 7.27 2.77
N VAL A 62 10.06 7.63 3.64
CA VAL A 62 11.15 8.56 3.34
C VAL A 62 12.43 7.79 3.07
N GLU A 63 12.68 6.74 3.87
CA GLU A 63 13.88 5.92 3.79
C GLU A 63 13.57 4.49 4.21
N ILE A 64 14.22 3.53 3.59
CA ILE A 64 14.15 2.11 3.96
C ILE A 64 15.46 1.77 4.66
N ILE A 65 15.39 1.47 5.96
CA ILE A 65 16.56 1.09 6.78
C ILE A 65 16.90 -0.38 6.52
N GLU A 66 15.88 -1.24 6.60
CA GLU A 66 16.00 -2.67 6.34
C GLU A 66 14.95 -3.06 5.30
N SER A 67 15.42 -3.59 4.17
CA SER A 67 14.56 -3.94 3.03
C SER A 67 14.03 -5.37 3.16
N SER A 68 12.77 -5.58 2.78
CA SER A 68 12.20 -6.91 2.62
C SER A 68 12.90 -7.67 1.48
N PRO A 69 13.14 -8.99 1.60
CA PRO A 69 13.65 -9.82 0.51
C PRO A 69 12.69 -9.89 -0.68
N ASP A 70 11.42 -9.57 -0.47
CA ASP A 70 10.36 -9.60 -1.48
C ASP A 70 10.29 -8.30 -2.29
N ARG A 71 11.06 -7.28 -1.90
CA ARG A 71 11.12 -6.01 -2.60
C ARG A 71 11.84 -6.14 -3.93
N VAL A 72 11.22 -5.57 -4.96
CA VAL A 72 11.80 -5.43 -6.29
C VAL A 72 11.78 -3.99 -6.75
N GLU A 73 12.65 -3.63 -7.66
CA GLU A 73 12.63 -2.32 -8.28
C GLU A 73 11.40 -2.19 -9.20
N ALA A 74 10.65 -1.10 -9.01
CA ALA A 74 9.47 -0.83 -9.83
C ALA A 74 9.89 -0.46 -11.25
N LYS A 75 9.39 -1.19 -12.26
CA LYS A 75 9.73 -0.99 -13.67
C LYS A 75 9.23 0.34 -14.25
N CYS A 76 8.23 0.96 -13.64
CA CYS A 76 7.59 2.17 -14.14
C CYS A 76 8.22 3.42 -13.51
N ALA A 77 8.80 4.30 -14.32
CA ALA A 77 9.45 5.53 -13.85
C ALA A 77 8.52 6.51 -13.11
N VAL A 78 7.20 6.39 -13.28
CA VAL A 78 6.19 7.21 -12.58
C VAL A 78 5.46 6.44 -11.48
N TYR A 79 5.99 5.28 -11.07
CA TYR A 79 5.45 4.54 -9.93
C TYR A 79 5.50 5.39 -8.65
N GLY A 80 4.47 5.30 -7.83
CA GLY A 80 4.34 6.13 -6.62
C GLY A 80 3.83 7.56 -6.86
N ILE A 81 3.90 8.07 -8.12
CA ILE A 81 3.42 9.41 -8.50
C ILE A 81 2.07 9.33 -9.19
N CYS A 82 1.94 8.46 -10.17
CA CYS A 82 0.75 8.33 -11.02
C CYS A 82 -0.48 7.76 -10.30
N GLY A 83 -0.30 6.97 -9.25
CA GLY A 83 -1.40 6.36 -8.49
C GLY A 83 -2.11 5.18 -9.20
N GLY A 84 -1.71 4.80 -10.40
CA GLY A 84 -2.32 3.70 -11.16
C GLY A 84 -1.94 2.29 -10.69
N CYS A 85 -0.89 2.16 -9.90
CA CYS A 85 -0.37 0.88 -9.40
C CYS A 85 0.04 1.00 -7.94
N SER A 86 -0.30 -0.01 -7.13
CA SER A 86 0.02 -0.03 -5.69
C SER A 86 1.14 -1.01 -5.33
N PHE A 87 1.45 -1.99 -6.20
CA PHE A 87 2.27 -3.15 -5.83
C PHE A 87 3.51 -3.38 -6.70
N GLN A 88 3.94 -2.42 -7.54
CA GLN A 88 5.09 -2.66 -8.42
C GLN A 88 6.42 -2.89 -7.68
N HIS A 89 6.52 -2.47 -6.43
CA HIS A 89 7.68 -2.67 -5.57
C HIS A 89 7.71 -4.04 -4.88
N LEU A 90 6.68 -4.86 -5.08
CA LEU A 90 6.57 -6.24 -4.59
C LEU A 90 6.69 -7.21 -5.77
N SER A 91 7.40 -8.33 -5.59
CA SER A 91 7.54 -9.37 -6.62
C SER A 91 6.18 -9.89 -7.09
N SER A 92 6.07 -10.32 -8.36
CA SER A 92 4.79 -10.75 -8.92
C SER A 92 4.17 -11.93 -8.17
N GLU A 93 5.01 -12.85 -7.71
CA GLU A 93 4.63 -14.02 -6.93
C GLU A 93 4.03 -13.58 -5.59
N ASN A 94 4.71 -12.68 -4.89
CA ASN A 94 4.28 -12.18 -3.59
C ASN A 94 3.07 -11.23 -3.68
N GLN A 95 2.86 -10.57 -4.83
CA GLN A 95 1.61 -9.84 -5.07
C GLN A 95 0.38 -10.78 -5.05
N ILE A 96 0.52 -11.99 -5.59
CA ILE A 96 -0.55 -12.99 -5.61
C ILE A 96 -0.82 -13.49 -4.20
N ILE A 97 0.23 -13.83 -3.45
CA ILE A 97 0.13 -14.26 -2.05
C ILE A 97 -0.54 -13.19 -1.19
N ALA A 98 -0.13 -11.93 -1.32
CA ALA A 98 -0.73 -10.82 -0.57
C ALA A 98 -2.21 -10.64 -0.87
N LYS A 99 -2.62 -10.69 -2.15
CA LYS A 99 -4.02 -10.58 -2.56
C LYS A 99 -4.87 -11.77 -2.07
N GLN A 100 -4.32 -12.98 -2.11
CA GLN A 100 -5.00 -14.16 -1.62
C GLN A 100 -5.19 -14.11 -0.10
N SER A 101 -4.16 -13.73 0.65
CA SER A 101 -4.22 -13.56 2.10
C SER A 101 -5.27 -12.52 2.50
N TRP A 102 -5.31 -11.39 1.80
CA TRP A 102 -6.33 -10.36 2.03
C TRP A 102 -7.75 -10.89 1.75
N LEU A 103 -7.95 -11.62 0.63
CA LEU A 103 -9.24 -12.21 0.28
C LEU A 103 -9.70 -13.19 1.37
N GLN A 104 -8.82 -14.07 1.84
CA GLN A 104 -9.11 -15.00 2.94
C GLN A 104 -9.52 -14.25 4.21
N SER A 105 -8.76 -13.21 4.58
CA SER A 105 -9.06 -12.38 5.74
C SER A 105 -10.43 -11.68 5.62
N ALA A 106 -10.81 -11.25 4.43
CA ALA A 106 -12.11 -10.63 4.16
C ALA A 106 -13.25 -11.65 4.30
N PHE A 107 -13.11 -12.88 3.80
CA PHE A 107 -14.09 -13.92 3.98
C PHE A 107 -14.31 -14.26 5.45
N ILE A 108 -13.23 -14.54 6.17
CA ILE A 108 -13.29 -14.94 7.58
C ILE A 108 -13.72 -13.75 8.46
N GLY A 109 -13.06 -12.61 8.29
CA GLY A 109 -13.23 -11.43 9.15
C GLY A 109 -14.54 -10.68 8.95
N GLN A 110 -14.88 -10.37 7.69
CA GLN A 110 -16.03 -9.53 7.36
C GLN A 110 -17.28 -10.35 7.02
N ALA A 111 -17.15 -11.31 6.11
CA ALA A 111 -18.28 -12.13 5.65
C ALA A 111 -18.65 -13.25 6.62
N LYS A 112 -17.81 -13.56 7.62
CA LYS A 112 -18.00 -14.64 8.60
C LYS A 112 -18.32 -15.97 7.93
N THR A 113 -17.71 -16.24 6.80
CA THR A 113 -17.88 -17.45 6.01
C THR A 113 -16.52 -17.91 5.47
N GLU A 114 -16.48 -19.14 5.04
CA GLU A 114 -15.30 -19.72 4.41
C GLU A 114 -15.73 -20.57 3.22
N PRO A 115 -15.07 -20.46 2.05
CA PRO A 115 -15.34 -21.32 0.92
C PRO A 115 -14.93 -22.76 1.25
N LYS A 116 -15.67 -23.73 0.73
CA LYS A 116 -15.36 -25.17 0.94
C LYS A 116 -13.99 -25.55 0.33
N ASN A 117 -13.63 -24.93 -0.77
CA ASN A 117 -12.38 -25.18 -1.47
C ASN A 117 -11.76 -23.85 -1.92
N TRP A 118 -10.46 -23.75 -1.77
CA TRP A 118 -9.64 -22.70 -2.38
C TRP A 118 -8.97 -23.30 -3.63
N LEU A 119 -9.22 -22.69 -4.77
CA LEU A 119 -8.51 -23.03 -6.00
C LEU A 119 -7.15 -22.32 -6.04
N GLU A 120 -6.22 -22.90 -6.80
CA GLU A 120 -4.95 -22.26 -7.07
C GLU A 120 -5.17 -20.91 -7.74
N PRO A 121 -4.40 -19.86 -7.35
CA PRO A 121 -4.55 -18.54 -7.93
C PRO A 121 -4.15 -18.54 -9.40
N MET A 122 -4.94 -17.85 -10.22
CA MET A 122 -4.62 -17.69 -11.65
C MET A 122 -3.40 -16.78 -11.81
N GLN A 123 -2.33 -17.31 -12.38
CA GLN A 123 -1.15 -16.54 -12.72
C GLN A 123 -1.11 -16.29 -14.23
N VAL A 124 -1.02 -15.01 -14.60
CA VAL A 124 -0.88 -14.58 -15.99
C VAL A 124 0.22 -13.53 -16.10
N GLN A 125 0.62 -13.23 -17.34
CA GLN A 125 1.60 -12.16 -17.59
C GLN A 125 1.15 -10.84 -16.96
N SER A 126 1.96 -10.29 -16.07
CA SER A 126 1.63 -9.10 -15.28
C SER A 126 1.73 -7.79 -16.08
N TRP A 127 2.47 -7.80 -17.21
CA TRP A 127 2.73 -6.63 -18.03
C TRP A 127 2.11 -6.75 -19.43
N GLY A 128 1.67 -5.62 -19.97
CA GLY A 128 1.14 -5.58 -21.34
C GLY A 128 -0.23 -6.26 -21.54
N TYR A 129 -0.90 -6.71 -20.48
CA TYR A 129 -2.20 -7.39 -20.57
C TYR A 129 -3.36 -6.45 -20.89
N ARG A 130 -3.26 -5.18 -20.46
CA ARG A 130 -4.30 -4.18 -20.67
C ARG A 130 -4.14 -3.51 -22.03
N ARG A 131 -5.13 -3.66 -22.91
CA ARG A 131 -5.12 -3.10 -24.26
C ARG A 131 -5.90 -1.80 -24.40
N ARG A 132 -6.71 -1.43 -23.40
CA ARG A 132 -7.51 -0.21 -23.40
C ARG A 132 -7.46 0.44 -22.03
N ALA A 133 -7.33 1.76 -22.00
CA ALA A 133 -7.42 2.55 -20.78
C ALA A 133 -8.27 3.79 -21.05
N ARG A 134 -9.03 4.22 -20.04
CA ARG A 134 -9.72 5.50 -20.04
C ARG A 134 -9.02 6.40 -19.03
N LEU A 135 -8.40 7.47 -19.52
CA LEU A 135 -7.67 8.41 -18.69
C LEU A 135 -8.49 9.69 -18.56
N GLY A 136 -8.72 10.14 -17.33
CA GLY A 136 -9.28 11.45 -17.04
C GLY A 136 -8.21 12.53 -17.16
N VAL A 137 -8.45 13.54 -17.99
CA VAL A 137 -7.57 14.70 -18.11
C VAL A 137 -8.28 15.90 -17.48
N ARG A 138 -7.60 16.60 -16.59
CA ARG A 138 -8.13 17.79 -15.95
C ARG A 138 -7.11 18.93 -16.02
N TYR A 139 -7.53 20.06 -16.53
CA TYR A 139 -6.74 21.29 -16.43
C TYR A 139 -6.85 21.87 -15.02
N VAL A 140 -5.70 22.12 -14.38
CA VAL A 140 -5.63 22.82 -13.09
C VAL A 140 -4.82 24.08 -13.30
N ALA A 141 -5.50 25.23 -13.27
CA ALA A 141 -4.80 26.53 -13.28
C ALA A 141 -3.93 26.63 -12.01
N LYS A 142 -2.65 26.95 -12.19
CA LYS A 142 -1.79 27.29 -11.05
C LYS A 142 -2.35 28.59 -10.41
N LYS A 143 -2.64 28.51 -9.10
CA LYS A 143 -2.89 29.71 -8.29
C LYS A 143 -1.58 30.34 -7.90
#